data_db0649f7fc40f32deea0003fb92ae776
#
_entry.id   db0649f7fc40f32deea0003fb92ae776
#
_cell.length_a   1.000
_cell.length_b   1.000
_cell.length_c   1.000
_cell.angle_alpha   90.00
_cell.angle_beta   90.00
_cell.angle_gamma   90.00
#
_symmetry.space_group_name_H-M   'P 1'
#
loop_
_entity.id
_entity.type
_entity.pdbx_description
1 polymer ?
#
loop_
_entity_poly.entity_id
_entity_poly.type
_entity_poly.pdbx_seq_one_letter_code
_entity_poly.pdbx_strand_id
1 'polypeptide(L)'
;MKAAQYVADFLVEHGVTHNFMVTGGGAMQLDDALGHKEGLHNIFNHNEQGCSIAAEAYARTTGKIASVCVTSGPGGTNAITGVMGGWLDSIPMFIISGQVKRETTLWSVPNLKLRQLGDQEFDIIHSVSNMTKYAVMVTEPNDIAYHLEKAWYLANHGRKGPVWLDIPLDVQGAVVDPEKLRHFDPLAEQAEPEVPVISEETAQEILAKIKQAKAPLIFAGTGIRLSNSDDLLLKLVEKLQIPVAVAWNSGDLVAYDNPYYAGSPSREGTRGSSFIVQNCDLLLTLGSRMNIRTITYNKHDFAKNAYKIIVDIDAEELKKTTITPCGTMPPVFTYRPTSRTCRFRRMYINYWRFC
;
A
#
# COMPACT_ATOMS: atom_id res chain seq x y z
N MET A 1 -13.30 9.52 -27.59
CA MET A 1 -13.98 9.79 -26.31
C MET A 1 -13.28 10.92 -25.58
N LYS A 2 -13.88 11.53 -24.51
CA LYS A 2 -13.13 12.47 -23.66
C LYS A 2 -12.11 11.73 -22.79
N ALA A 3 -10.99 12.37 -22.47
CA ALA A 3 -10.00 11.78 -21.54
C ALA A 3 -10.61 11.44 -20.17
N ALA A 4 -11.52 12.27 -19.64
CA ALA A 4 -12.24 11.97 -18.40
C ALA A 4 -13.08 10.67 -18.47
N GLN A 5 -13.68 10.37 -19.62
CA GLN A 5 -14.40 9.11 -19.83
C GLN A 5 -13.43 7.91 -19.82
N TYR A 6 -12.25 8.06 -20.46
CA TYR A 6 -11.20 7.06 -20.43
C TYR A 6 -10.73 6.75 -18.99
N VAL A 7 -10.59 7.79 -18.14
CA VAL A 7 -10.29 7.61 -16.71
C VAL A 7 -11.35 6.76 -16.01
N ALA A 8 -12.65 7.06 -16.24
CA ALA A 8 -13.73 6.32 -15.62
C ALA A 8 -13.79 4.86 -16.10
N ASP A 9 -13.57 4.62 -17.39
CA ASP A 9 -13.49 3.28 -17.97
C ASP A 9 -12.33 2.50 -17.39
N PHE A 10 -11.14 3.09 -17.33
CA PHE A 10 -9.93 2.50 -16.76
C PHE A 10 -10.14 2.03 -15.32
N LEU A 11 -10.74 2.86 -14.47
CA LEU A 11 -10.98 2.49 -13.06
C LEU A 11 -11.85 1.24 -12.95
N VAL A 12 -12.97 1.18 -13.69
CA VAL A 12 -13.89 0.02 -13.64
C VAL A 12 -13.24 -1.23 -14.22
N GLU A 13 -12.53 -1.13 -15.34
CA GLU A 13 -11.82 -2.24 -15.98
C GLU A 13 -10.75 -2.83 -15.06
N HIS A 14 -10.16 -2.02 -14.18
CA HIS A 14 -9.20 -2.46 -13.17
C HIS A 14 -9.84 -2.89 -11.84
N GLY A 15 -11.18 -3.00 -11.79
CA GLY A 15 -11.92 -3.52 -10.65
C GLY A 15 -12.14 -2.52 -9.52
N VAL A 16 -11.96 -1.23 -9.76
CA VAL A 16 -12.37 -0.17 -8.83
C VAL A 16 -13.89 -0.05 -8.87
N THR A 17 -14.53 -0.34 -7.74
CA THR A 17 -15.99 -0.33 -7.62
C THR A 17 -16.52 0.86 -6.82
N HIS A 18 -15.64 1.55 -6.08
CA HIS A 18 -16.01 2.65 -5.20
C HIS A 18 -15.11 3.87 -5.45
N ASN A 19 -15.74 5.02 -5.58
CA ASN A 19 -15.08 6.32 -5.70
C ASN A 19 -15.61 7.25 -4.60
N PHE A 20 -14.74 7.78 -3.76
CA PHE A 20 -15.08 8.74 -2.72
C PHE A 20 -14.76 10.14 -3.23
N MET A 21 -15.73 11.06 -3.22
CA MET A 21 -15.53 12.33 -3.89
C MET A 21 -16.24 13.51 -3.22
N VAL A 22 -15.70 14.68 -3.51
CA VAL A 22 -16.36 15.97 -3.39
C VAL A 22 -16.25 16.67 -4.73
N THR A 23 -17.37 17.04 -5.31
CA THR A 23 -17.41 17.70 -6.63
C THR A 23 -16.84 19.11 -6.59
N GLY A 24 -16.31 19.57 -7.73
CA GLY A 24 -15.84 20.95 -7.83
C GLY A 24 -15.45 21.37 -9.24
N GLY A 25 -15.34 22.70 -9.45
CA GLY A 25 -15.15 23.29 -10.79
C GLY A 25 -13.92 22.78 -11.53
N GLY A 26 -12.80 22.56 -10.85
CA GLY A 26 -11.57 22.01 -11.46
C GLY A 26 -11.68 20.53 -11.85
N ALA A 27 -12.67 19.79 -11.36
CA ALA A 27 -12.90 18.36 -11.64
C ALA A 27 -14.18 18.11 -12.47
N MET A 28 -14.88 19.11 -12.98
CA MET A 28 -16.23 18.98 -13.51
C MET A 28 -16.39 17.93 -14.63
N GLN A 29 -15.39 17.72 -15.48
CA GLN A 29 -15.46 16.71 -16.53
C GLN A 29 -15.20 15.30 -15.98
N LEU A 30 -14.36 15.18 -14.91
CA LEU A 30 -14.17 13.95 -14.16
C LEU A 30 -15.43 13.61 -13.37
N ASP A 31 -16.03 14.61 -12.69
CA ASP A 31 -17.26 14.43 -11.91
C ASP A 31 -18.40 13.89 -12.79
N ASP A 32 -18.55 14.46 -14.00
CA ASP A 32 -19.53 14.03 -14.99
C ASP A 32 -19.25 12.58 -15.47
N ALA A 33 -18.01 12.29 -15.84
CA ALA A 33 -17.63 10.97 -16.37
C ALA A 33 -17.74 9.87 -15.31
N LEU A 34 -17.25 10.12 -14.09
CA LEU A 34 -17.34 9.18 -12.97
C LEU A 34 -18.78 9.00 -12.49
N GLY A 35 -19.56 10.10 -12.47
CA GLY A 35 -20.98 10.08 -12.07
C GLY A 35 -21.87 9.23 -12.96
N HIS A 36 -21.56 9.14 -14.25
CA HIS A 36 -22.33 8.35 -15.22
C HIS A 36 -21.75 6.96 -15.51
N LYS A 37 -20.60 6.62 -14.90
CA LYS A 37 -19.95 5.32 -15.18
C LYS A 37 -20.67 4.16 -14.47
N GLU A 38 -21.25 3.26 -15.26
CA GLU A 38 -21.79 2.01 -14.73
C GLU A 38 -20.71 1.15 -14.08
N GLY A 39 -21.04 0.52 -12.95
CA GLY A 39 -20.12 -0.31 -12.17
C GLY A 39 -19.27 0.48 -11.15
N LEU A 40 -19.38 1.81 -11.13
CA LEU A 40 -18.70 2.66 -10.16
C LEU A 40 -19.70 3.30 -9.19
N HIS A 41 -19.57 2.99 -7.91
CA HIS A 41 -20.36 3.64 -6.85
C HIS A 41 -19.67 4.91 -6.38
N ASN A 42 -20.25 6.07 -6.70
CA ASN A 42 -19.76 7.36 -6.24
C ASN A 42 -20.36 7.70 -4.88
N ILE A 43 -19.50 7.88 -3.88
CA ILE A 43 -19.87 8.21 -2.49
C ILE A 43 -19.44 9.65 -2.22
N PHE A 44 -20.43 10.52 -2.07
CA PHE A 44 -20.21 11.94 -1.80
C PHE A 44 -20.03 12.17 -0.31
N ASN A 45 -18.81 12.57 0.08
CA ASN A 45 -18.50 12.91 1.47
C ASN A 45 -18.71 14.41 1.74
N HIS A 46 -18.72 14.80 2.99
CA HIS A 46 -18.86 16.20 3.39
C HIS A 46 -17.58 17.03 3.21
N ASN A 47 -16.43 16.36 3.14
CA ASN A 47 -15.14 16.97 2.84
C ASN A 47 -14.16 15.95 2.26
N GLU A 48 -13.08 16.43 1.66
CA GLU A 48 -12.10 15.62 0.94
C GLU A 48 -11.20 14.79 1.87
N GLN A 49 -10.97 15.26 3.09
CA GLN A 49 -10.31 14.47 4.13
C GLN A 49 -11.12 13.19 4.44
N GLY A 50 -12.45 13.33 4.52
CA GLY A 50 -13.36 12.20 4.66
C GLY A 50 -13.26 11.23 3.47
N CYS A 51 -13.13 11.73 2.22
CA CYS A 51 -12.96 10.90 1.04
C CYS A 51 -11.70 10.04 1.13
N SER A 52 -10.56 10.66 1.40
CA SER A 52 -9.27 9.95 1.43
C SER A 52 -9.17 8.97 2.60
N ILE A 53 -9.70 9.31 3.78
CA ILE A 53 -9.77 8.39 4.93
C ILE A 53 -10.71 7.21 4.64
N ALA A 54 -11.85 7.46 3.99
CA ALA A 54 -12.79 6.39 3.62
C ALA A 54 -12.18 5.43 2.58
N ALA A 55 -11.46 5.96 1.57
CA ALA A 55 -10.76 5.15 0.58
C ALA A 55 -9.64 4.31 1.21
N GLU A 56 -8.89 4.88 2.15
CA GLU A 56 -7.88 4.17 2.92
C GLU A 56 -8.50 3.03 3.73
N ALA A 57 -9.57 3.30 4.46
CA ALA A 57 -10.28 2.31 5.26
C ALA A 57 -10.89 1.20 4.37
N TYR A 58 -11.44 1.56 3.21
CA TYR A 58 -11.96 0.62 2.23
C TYR A 58 -10.87 -0.34 1.73
N ALA A 59 -9.71 0.20 1.34
CA ALA A 59 -8.61 -0.61 0.86
C ALA A 59 -8.03 -1.51 1.96
N ARG A 60 -7.95 -1.01 3.19
CA ARG A 60 -7.49 -1.76 4.37
C ARG A 60 -8.39 -2.96 4.68
N THR A 61 -9.71 -2.78 4.60
CA THR A 61 -10.68 -3.82 5.00
C THR A 61 -11.00 -4.80 3.89
N THR A 62 -11.01 -4.35 2.65
CA THR A 62 -11.42 -5.18 1.49
C THR A 62 -10.25 -5.76 0.71
N GLY A 63 -9.04 -5.21 0.87
CA GLY A 63 -7.88 -5.53 0.03
C GLY A 63 -7.97 -4.97 -1.40
N LYS A 64 -9.00 -4.16 -1.71
CA LYS A 64 -9.25 -3.57 -3.03
C LYS A 64 -8.98 -2.08 -3.02
N ILE A 65 -8.47 -1.55 -4.12
CA ILE A 65 -8.30 -0.10 -4.27
C ILE A 65 -9.66 0.57 -4.48
N ALA A 66 -9.90 1.66 -3.76
CA ALA A 66 -10.91 2.65 -4.10
C ALA A 66 -10.24 3.87 -4.71
N SER A 67 -10.97 4.60 -5.56
CA SER A 67 -10.53 5.91 -6.05
C SER A 67 -11.03 7.04 -5.17
N VAL A 68 -10.30 8.15 -5.21
CA VAL A 68 -10.71 9.42 -4.63
C VAL A 68 -10.70 10.46 -5.74
N CYS A 69 -11.80 11.21 -5.91
CA CYS A 69 -11.83 12.33 -6.83
C CYS A 69 -12.10 13.62 -6.07
N VAL A 70 -11.22 14.61 -6.25
CA VAL A 70 -11.30 15.92 -5.59
C VAL A 70 -10.99 17.04 -6.61
N THR A 71 -11.37 18.25 -6.27
CA THR A 71 -11.10 19.42 -7.13
C THR A 71 -9.72 20.04 -6.89
N SER A 72 -9.41 21.10 -7.63
CA SER A 72 -8.15 21.86 -7.53
C SER A 72 -7.96 22.53 -6.16
N GLY A 73 -6.72 22.90 -5.85
CA GLY A 73 -6.35 23.71 -4.71
C GLY A 73 -6.78 23.13 -3.37
N PRO A 74 -7.72 23.78 -2.65
CA PRO A 74 -8.15 23.33 -1.32
C PRO A 74 -8.77 21.93 -1.33
N GLY A 75 -9.38 21.48 -2.43
CA GLY A 75 -9.87 20.12 -2.59
C GLY A 75 -8.74 19.09 -2.47
N GLY A 76 -7.68 19.28 -3.25
CA GLY A 76 -6.49 18.44 -3.17
C GLY A 76 -5.80 18.50 -1.81
N THR A 77 -5.53 19.69 -1.29
CA THR A 77 -4.82 19.86 -0.01
C THR A 77 -5.59 19.28 1.17
N ASN A 78 -6.92 19.33 1.15
CA ASN A 78 -7.75 18.76 2.19
C ASN A 78 -7.72 17.22 2.22
N ALA A 79 -7.47 16.57 1.07
CA ALA A 79 -7.35 15.10 1.00
C ALA A 79 -6.02 14.55 1.55
N ILE A 80 -4.99 15.37 1.73
CA ILE A 80 -3.61 14.94 2.08
C ILE A 80 -3.58 14.07 3.34
N THR A 81 -4.37 14.36 4.35
CA THR A 81 -4.32 13.66 5.64
C THR A 81 -4.58 12.16 5.51
N GLY A 82 -5.60 11.76 4.75
CA GLY A 82 -5.89 10.33 4.53
C GLY A 82 -4.86 9.66 3.62
N VAL A 83 -4.33 10.39 2.63
CA VAL A 83 -3.26 9.89 1.76
C VAL A 83 -1.99 9.62 2.56
N MET A 84 -1.63 10.51 3.49
CA MET A 84 -0.51 10.27 4.40
C MET A 84 -0.72 9.02 5.27
N GLY A 85 -1.95 8.79 5.77
CA GLY A 85 -2.32 7.56 6.48
C GLY A 85 -2.06 6.31 5.65
N GLY A 86 -2.53 6.31 4.40
CA GLY A 86 -2.29 5.24 3.44
C GLY A 86 -0.80 5.02 3.15
N TRP A 87 -0.03 6.10 2.97
CA TRP A 87 1.42 6.04 2.76
C TRP A 87 2.15 5.36 3.91
N LEU A 88 1.89 5.79 5.14
CA LEU A 88 2.56 5.27 6.33
C LEU A 88 2.29 3.78 6.56
N ASP A 89 1.10 3.29 6.22
CA ASP A 89 0.71 1.89 6.40
C ASP A 89 0.76 1.06 5.11
N SER A 90 1.30 1.64 4.03
CA SER A 90 1.47 0.96 2.72
C SER A 90 0.14 0.53 2.07
N ILE A 91 -0.92 1.30 2.29
CA ILE A 91 -2.25 1.05 1.74
C ILE A 91 -2.33 1.64 0.32
N PRO A 92 -2.66 0.84 -0.70
CA PRO A 92 -2.80 1.34 -2.05
C PRO A 92 -4.07 2.19 -2.18
N MET A 93 -3.93 3.39 -2.72
CA MET A 93 -5.02 4.33 -2.98
C MET A 93 -4.82 4.99 -4.33
N PHE A 94 -5.89 5.26 -5.07
CA PHE A 94 -5.84 5.91 -6.38
C PHE A 94 -6.49 7.28 -6.29
N ILE A 95 -5.67 8.33 -6.19
CA ILE A 95 -6.14 9.69 -6.00
C ILE A 95 -6.13 10.42 -7.36
N ILE A 96 -7.22 11.08 -7.67
CA ILE A 96 -7.38 11.92 -8.85
C ILE A 96 -7.82 13.29 -8.39
N SER A 97 -7.07 14.32 -8.74
CA SER A 97 -7.51 15.70 -8.56
C SER A 97 -7.75 16.36 -9.91
N GLY A 98 -8.78 17.17 -9.96
CA GLY A 98 -8.94 18.12 -11.04
C GLY A 98 -8.04 19.33 -10.82
N GLN A 99 -7.65 20.00 -11.92
CA GLN A 99 -6.83 21.20 -11.90
C GLN A 99 -7.43 22.25 -12.83
N VAL A 100 -7.06 23.51 -12.67
CA VAL A 100 -7.36 24.56 -13.63
C VAL A 100 -6.78 24.23 -15.01
N LYS A 101 -7.13 24.95 -16.05
CA LYS A 101 -6.56 24.73 -17.38
C LYS A 101 -5.05 24.88 -17.34
N ARG A 102 -4.31 24.08 -18.13
CA ARG A 102 -2.84 24.11 -18.21
C ARG A 102 -2.26 25.51 -18.37
N GLU A 103 -2.86 26.32 -19.26
CA GLU A 103 -2.42 27.71 -19.52
C GLU A 103 -2.52 28.65 -18.32
N THR A 104 -3.32 28.29 -17.30
CA THR A 104 -3.53 29.04 -16.06
C THR A 104 -2.87 28.42 -14.85
N THR A 105 -2.01 27.43 -15.03
CA THR A 105 -1.18 26.87 -13.96
C THR A 105 0.16 27.60 -13.83
N LEU A 106 0.78 27.54 -12.66
CA LEU A 106 2.15 28.06 -12.47
C LEU A 106 3.17 27.36 -13.38
N TRP A 107 2.90 26.14 -13.80
CA TRP A 107 3.74 25.37 -14.74
C TRP A 107 3.79 26.05 -16.13
N SER A 108 2.77 26.82 -16.51
CA SER A 108 2.77 27.58 -17.78
C SER A 108 3.70 28.79 -17.73
N VAL A 109 4.10 29.26 -16.55
CA VAL A 109 4.89 30.47 -16.34
C VAL A 109 6.09 30.21 -15.40
N PRO A 110 6.96 29.25 -15.69
CA PRO A 110 8.01 28.78 -14.74
C PRO A 110 9.03 29.86 -14.38
N ASN A 111 9.13 30.92 -15.15
CA ASN A 111 10.04 32.04 -14.90
C ASN A 111 9.48 33.09 -13.93
N LEU A 112 8.19 32.99 -13.58
CA LEU A 112 7.54 33.91 -12.66
C LEU A 112 7.45 33.30 -11.25
N LYS A 113 7.73 34.10 -10.23
CA LYS A 113 7.62 33.69 -8.83
C LYS A 113 6.24 34.07 -8.27
N LEU A 114 5.19 33.59 -8.91
CA LEU A 114 3.81 33.77 -8.45
C LEU A 114 3.48 32.76 -7.38
N ARG A 115 2.52 33.09 -6.50
CA ARG A 115 1.93 32.12 -5.56
C ARG A 115 0.76 31.37 -6.19
N GLN A 116 0.10 31.97 -7.16
CA GLN A 116 -1.09 31.46 -7.85
C GLN A 116 -1.26 32.20 -9.17
N LEU A 117 -1.73 31.52 -10.20
CA LEU A 117 -2.11 32.11 -11.48
C LEU A 117 -3.61 31.91 -11.76
N GLY A 118 -4.07 30.65 -11.80
CA GLY A 118 -5.48 30.32 -11.96
C GLY A 118 -6.27 30.38 -10.66
N ASP A 119 -7.58 30.44 -10.74
CA ASP A 119 -8.46 30.49 -9.59
C ASP A 119 -8.39 29.19 -8.79
N GLN A 120 -8.02 29.27 -7.50
CA GLN A 120 -7.80 28.12 -6.61
C GLN A 120 -6.74 27.13 -7.11
N GLU A 121 -5.87 27.55 -8.04
CA GLU A 121 -4.73 26.73 -8.46
C GLU A 121 -3.76 26.52 -7.31
N PHE A 122 -3.22 25.31 -7.23
CA PHE A 122 -2.15 24.94 -6.30
C PHE A 122 -1.33 23.78 -6.87
N ASP A 123 -0.02 23.83 -6.70
CA ASP A 123 0.88 22.73 -7.06
C ASP A 123 0.75 21.59 -6.03
N ILE A 124 -0.26 20.78 -6.19
CA ILE A 124 -0.53 19.65 -5.33
C ILE A 124 0.52 18.54 -5.51
N ILE A 125 1.05 18.38 -6.72
CA ILE A 125 2.02 17.33 -7.04
C ILE A 125 3.29 17.50 -6.23
N HIS A 126 3.82 18.69 -6.13
CA HIS A 126 4.98 18.96 -5.29
C HIS A 126 4.72 18.64 -3.81
N SER A 127 3.51 18.92 -3.34
CA SER A 127 3.13 18.71 -1.94
C SER A 127 2.95 17.22 -1.57
N VAL A 128 2.54 16.38 -2.52
CA VAL A 128 2.26 14.95 -2.26
C VAL A 128 3.36 14.00 -2.73
N SER A 129 4.37 14.51 -3.40
CA SER A 129 5.46 13.71 -4.00
C SER A 129 6.21 12.82 -3.00
N ASN A 130 6.30 13.24 -1.73
CA ASN A 130 6.97 12.49 -0.66
C ASN A 130 6.06 11.52 0.12
N MET A 131 4.78 11.45 -0.24
CA MET A 131 3.80 10.56 0.38
C MET A 131 2.99 9.76 -0.64
N THR A 132 3.52 9.64 -1.86
CA THR A 132 2.94 8.84 -2.93
C THR A 132 4.04 8.07 -3.67
N LYS A 133 3.70 6.94 -4.24
CA LYS A 133 4.63 6.18 -5.10
C LYS A 133 4.77 6.81 -6.48
N TYR A 134 3.75 7.52 -6.90
CA TYR A 134 3.72 8.24 -8.15
C TYR A 134 2.77 9.45 -8.02
N ALA A 135 3.26 10.62 -8.38
CA ALA A 135 2.46 11.84 -8.45
C ALA A 135 2.82 12.60 -9.72
N VAL A 136 1.83 12.96 -10.51
CA VAL A 136 2.03 13.68 -11.77
C VAL A 136 0.84 14.56 -12.13
N MET A 137 1.12 15.74 -12.68
CA MET A 137 0.13 16.51 -13.44
C MET A 137 0.15 16.05 -14.90
N VAL A 138 -0.98 15.57 -15.39
CA VAL A 138 -1.12 15.08 -16.77
C VAL A 138 -1.21 16.28 -17.72
N THR A 139 -0.12 16.59 -18.39
CA THR A 139 -0.05 17.76 -19.29
C THR A 139 -0.42 17.45 -20.74
N GLU A 140 -0.27 16.20 -21.17
CA GLU A 140 -0.57 15.77 -22.52
C GLU A 140 -1.74 14.78 -22.53
N PRO A 141 -2.88 15.12 -23.21
CA PRO A 141 -4.06 14.26 -23.22
C PRO A 141 -3.79 12.83 -23.73
N ASN A 142 -2.89 12.67 -24.70
CA ASN A 142 -2.54 11.37 -25.27
C ASN A 142 -1.68 10.50 -24.33
N ASP A 143 -1.16 11.06 -23.24
CA ASP A 143 -0.43 10.33 -22.21
C ASP A 143 -1.34 9.85 -21.07
N ILE A 144 -2.65 10.08 -21.14
CA ILE A 144 -3.57 9.70 -20.06
C ILE A 144 -3.50 8.21 -19.73
N ALA A 145 -3.48 7.33 -20.73
CA ALA A 145 -3.37 5.88 -20.53
C ALA A 145 -2.04 5.52 -19.85
N TYR A 146 -0.94 6.07 -20.34
CA TYR A 146 0.38 5.85 -19.76
C TYR A 146 0.43 6.20 -18.26
N HIS A 147 -0.10 7.35 -17.88
CA HIS A 147 -0.08 7.79 -16.49
C HIS A 147 -1.01 6.96 -15.59
N LEU A 148 -2.17 6.56 -16.08
CA LEU A 148 -3.10 5.68 -15.36
C LEU A 148 -2.49 4.30 -15.13
N GLU A 149 -1.94 3.69 -16.17
CA GLU A 149 -1.32 2.37 -16.12
C GLU A 149 -0.10 2.34 -15.20
N LYS A 150 0.77 3.37 -15.30
CA LYS A 150 1.93 3.54 -14.43
C LYS A 150 1.53 3.72 -12.97
N ALA A 151 0.56 4.58 -12.71
CA ALA A 151 0.03 4.79 -11.37
C ALA A 151 -0.56 3.48 -10.79
N TRP A 152 -1.35 2.76 -11.58
CA TRP A 152 -1.95 1.50 -11.17
C TRP A 152 -0.89 0.43 -10.87
N TYR A 153 0.09 0.30 -11.75
CA TYR A 153 1.21 -0.61 -11.55
C TYR A 153 1.95 -0.29 -10.25
N LEU A 154 2.37 0.95 -10.07
CA LEU A 154 3.16 1.36 -8.90
C LEU A 154 2.37 1.27 -7.59
N ALA A 155 1.05 1.56 -7.59
CA ALA A 155 0.22 1.39 -6.41
C ALA A 155 0.19 -0.05 -5.89
N ASN A 156 0.26 -1.03 -6.80
CA ASN A 156 0.10 -2.45 -6.52
C ASN A 156 1.40 -3.25 -6.47
N HIS A 157 2.49 -2.71 -7.04
CA HIS A 157 3.75 -3.45 -7.16
C HIS A 157 4.70 -3.16 -5.99
N GLY A 158 5.51 -4.17 -5.61
CA GLY A 158 6.44 -4.06 -4.49
C GLY A 158 5.73 -3.70 -3.18
N ARG A 159 6.29 -2.77 -2.40
CA ARG A 159 5.62 -2.17 -1.25
C ARG A 159 4.51 -1.26 -1.76
N LYS A 160 3.25 -1.62 -1.51
CA LYS A 160 2.07 -0.88 -1.97
C LYS A 160 2.01 0.52 -1.37
N GLY A 161 1.25 1.42 -2.01
CA GLY A 161 1.06 2.77 -1.50
C GLY A 161 0.18 3.64 -2.38
N PRO A 162 -0.15 4.85 -1.94
CA PRO A 162 -0.95 5.81 -2.71
C PRO A 162 -0.26 6.30 -3.98
N VAL A 163 -1.08 6.66 -4.98
CA VAL A 163 -0.67 7.37 -6.19
C VAL A 163 -1.60 8.56 -6.42
N TRP A 164 -1.11 9.57 -7.16
CA TRP A 164 -1.87 10.80 -7.38
C TRP A 164 -1.73 11.29 -8.82
N LEU A 165 -2.85 11.45 -9.52
CA LEU A 165 -2.92 12.08 -10.83
C LEU A 165 -3.67 13.40 -10.72
N ASP A 166 -3.02 14.51 -11.11
CA ASP A 166 -3.62 15.84 -11.19
C ASP A 166 -3.94 16.13 -12.65
N ILE A 167 -5.21 16.29 -12.99
CA ILE A 167 -5.66 16.32 -14.39
C ILE A 167 -6.29 17.70 -14.68
N PRO A 168 -5.60 18.56 -15.47
CA PRO A 168 -6.13 19.87 -15.86
C PRO A 168 -7.45 19.78 -16.63
N LEU A 169 -8.32 20.76 -16.43
CA LEU A 169 -9.68 20.79 -16.95
C LEU A 169 -9.74 20.68 -18.50
N ASP A 170 -8.79 21.28 -19.18
CA ASP A 170 -8.68 21.18 -20.64
C ASP A 170 -8.18 19.80 -21.10
N VAL A 171 -7.37 19.11 -20.30
CA VAL A 171 -6.99 17.71 -20.52
C VAL A 171 -8.17 16.78 -20.28
N GLN A 172 -8.93 16.99 -19.20
CA GLN A 172 -10.14 16.19 -18.90
C GLN A 172 -11.12 16.20 -20.06
N GLY A 173 -11.33 17.39 -20.68
CA GLY A 173 -12.25 17.59 -21.78
C GLY A 173 -11.70 17.25 -23.18
N ALA A 174 -10.41 16.98 -23.30
CA ALA A 174 -9.79 16.67 -24.59
C ALA A 174 -10.34 15.38 -25.18
N VAL A 175 -10.55 15.39 -26.52
CA VAL A 175 -10.95 14.19 -27.26
C VAL A 175 -9.71 13.37 -27.57
N VAL A 176 -9.69 12.13 -27.12
CA VAL A 176 -8.61 11.17 -27.35
C VAL A 176 -9.10 9.97 -28.16
N ASP A 177 -8.19 9.37 -28.90
CA ASP A 177 -8.41 8.12 -29.63
C ASP A 177 -7.74 6.98 -28.83
N PRO A 178 -8.51 6.08 -28.18
CA PRO A 178 -7.95 5.01 -27.34
C PRO A 178 -6.89 4.15 -28.05
N GLU A 179 -7.03 3.96 -29.38
CA GLU A 179 -6.09 3.13 -30.15
C GLU A 179 -4.72 3.80 -30.39
N LYS A 180 -4.61 5.11 -30.12
CA LYS A 180 -3.39 5.90 -30.36
C LYS A 180 -2.76 6.45 -29.07
N LEU A 181 -3.30 6.09 -27.92
CA LEU A 181 -2.73 6.51 -26.64
C LEU A 181 -1.35 5.87 -26.41
N ARG A 182 -0.50 6.59 -25.73
CA ARG A 182 0.75 6.04 -25.25
C ARG A 182 0.47 5.14 -24.04
N HIS A 183 1.04 3.94 -24.02
CA HIS A 183 0.90 2.97 -22.95
C HIS A 183 2.20 2.84 -22.14
N PHE A 184 2.05 2.37 -20.90
CA PHE A 184 3.17 2.13 -19.99
C PHE A 184 3.65 0.68 -20.10
N ASP A 185 4.96 0.50 -20.26
CA ASP A 185 5.61 -0.81 -20.20
C ASP A 185 6.55 -0.87 -18.98
N PRO A 186 6.16 -1.58 -17.91
CA PRO A 186 6.96 -1.65 -16.69
C PRO A 186 8.32 -2.32 -16.89
N LEU A 187 8.47 -3.21 -17.89
CA LEU A 187 9.73 -3.89 -18.17
C LEU A 187 10.69 -2.96 -18.91
N ALA A 188 10.19 -2.24 -19.92
CA ALA A 188 10.99 -1.29 -20.68
C ALA A 188 11.49 -0.11 -19.81
N GLU A 189 10.69 0.32 -18.84
CA GLU A 189 11.05 1.43 -17.95
C GLU A 189 11.78 1.00 -16.67
N GLN A 190 11.95 -0.30 -16.43
CA GLN A 190 12.52 -0.81 -15.18
C GLN A 190 11.89 -0.14 -13.95
N ALA A 191 10.57 -0.03 -13.97
CA ALA A 191 9.80 0.83 -13.08
C ALA A 191 9.98 0.53 -11.59
N GLU A 192 10.22 -0.72 -11.22
CA GLU A 192 10.68 -1.13 -9.89
C GLU A 192 11.60 -2.35 -9.99
N PRO A 193 12.56 -2.48 -9.07
CA PRO A 193 13.41 -3.67 -9.03
C PRO A 193 12.58 -4.93 -8.74
N GLU A 194 13.02 -6.06 -9.25
CA GLU A 194 12.42 -7.35 -8.90
C GLU A 194 12.46 -7.55 -7.38
N VAL A 195 11.31 -7.92 -6.83
CA VAL A 195 11.22 -8.30 -5.41
C VAL A 195 11.81 -9.70 -5.27
N PRO A 196 12.94 -9.88 -4.53
CA PRO A 196 13.56 -11.18 -4.39
C PRO A 196 12.64 -12.17 -3.68
N VAL A 197 12.69 -13.44 -4.09
CA VAL A 197 11.93 -14.54 -3.50
C VAL A 197 12.86 -15.34 -2.57
N ILE A 198 12.37 -15.72 -1.39
CA ILE A 198 13.09 -16.60 -0.47
C ILE A 198 13.44 -17.90 -1.19
N SER A 199 14.71 -18.31 -1.13
CA SER A 199 15.13 -19.61 -1.65
C SER A 199 14.60 -20.75 -0.77
N GLU A 200 14.55 -21.94 -1.34
CA GLU A 200 14.13 -23.14 -0.62
C GLU A 200 15.08 -23.46 0.55
N GLU A 201 16.38 -23.28 0.33
CA GLU A 201 17.41 -23.46 1.36
C GLU A 201 17.18 -22.53 2.56
N THR A 202 16.91 -21.25 2.28
CA THR A 202 16.61 -20.27 3.34
C THR A 202 15.34 -20.63 4.10
N ALA A 203 14.30 -21.10 3.42
CA ALA A 203 13.08 -21.56 4.07
C ALA A 203 13.35 -22.78 4.99
N GLN A 204 14.19 -23.72 4.56
CA GLN A 204 14.61 -24.86 5.36
C GLN A 204 15.39 -24.44 6.60
N GLU A 205 16.30 -23.49 6.47
CA GLU A 205 17.06 -22.95 7.60
C GLU A 205 16.15 -22.30 8.65
N ILE A 206 15.13 -21.54 8.22
CA ILE A 206 14.12 -20.94 9.09
C ILE A 206 13.38 -22.04 9.86
N LEU A 207 12.90 -23.06 9.15
CA LEU A 207 12.19 -24.19 9.77
C LEU A 207 13.06 -24.98 10.75
N ALA A 208 14.33 -25.19 10.42
CA ALA A 208 15.26 -25.85 11.31
C ALA A 208 15.47 -25.07 12.62
N LYS A 209 15.57 -23.73 12.54
CA LYS A 209 15.68 -22.86 13.73
C LYS A 209 14.40 -22.87 14.56
N ILE A 210 13.23 -22.84 13.92
CA ILE A 210 11.93 -22.94 14.61
C ILE A 210 11.85 -24.27 15.37
N LYS A 211 12.24 -25.40 14.76
CA LYS A 211 12.23 -26.72 15.42
C LYS A 211 13.20 -26.85 16.61
N GLN A 212 14.27 -26.06 16.60
CA GLN A 212 15.27 -26.06 17.71
C GLN A 212 14.86 -25.13 18.85
N ALA A 213 14.00 -24.17 18.60
CA ALA A 213 13.55 -23.20 19.59
C ALA A 213 12.64 -23.87 20.64
N LYS A 214 12.74 -23.41 21.90
CA LYS A 214 11.92 -23.88 23.01
C LYS A 214 10.66 -23.03 23.21
N ALA A 215 10.73 -21.77 22.82
CA ALA A 215 9.65 -20.80 22.94
C ALA A 215 9.57 -19.92 21.65
N PRO A 216 9.32 -20.53 20.47
CA PRO A 216 9.21 -19.80 19.23
C PRO A 216 7.92 -18.98 19.20
N LEU A 217 7.98 -17.82 18.56
CA LEU A 217 6.84 -16.90 18.38
C LEU A 217 6.80 -16.39 16.94
N ILE A 218 5.62 -16.40 16.31
CA ILE A 218 5.35 -15.66 15.09
C ILE A 218 4.81 -14.27 15.46
N PHE A 219 5.29 -13.23 14.77
CA PHE A 219 4.76 -11.88 14.85
C PHE A 219 4.26 -11.45 13.45
N ALA A 220 2.95 -11.39 13.29
CA ALA A 220 2.30 -11.08 12.02
C ALA A 220 1.91 -9.60 11.92
N GLY A 221 2.31 -8.95 10.82
CA GLY A 221 1.94 -7.56 10.52
C GLY A 221 1.01 -7.44 9.32
N THR A 222 0.62 -6.20 8.98
CA THR A 222 -0.29 -5.87 7.87
C THR A 222 0.22 -6.33 6.50
N GLY A 223 1.53 -6.55 6.34
CA GLY A 223 2.10 -7.12 5.12
C GLY A 223 1.49 -8.47 4.72
N ILE A 224 1.01 -9.25 5.68
CA ILE A 224 0.28 -10.51 5.42
C ILE A 224 -1.00 -10.22 4.61
N ARG A 225 -1.80 -9.24 5.05
CA ARG A 225 -3.02 -8.83 4.33
C ARG A 225 -2.69 -8.21 2.98
N LEU A 226 -1.73 -7.30 2.93
CA LEU A 226 -1.31 -6.64 1.69
C LEU A 226 -0.80 -7.62 0.63
N SER A 227 -0.26 -8.78 1.05
CA SER A 227 0.17 -9.86 0.16
C SER A 227 -0.93 -10.90 -0.12
N ASN A 228 -2.15 -10.73 0.41
CA ASN A 228 -3.25 -11.71 0.35
C ASN A 228 -2.81 -13.10 0.86
N SER A 229 -2.08 -13.15 1.97
CA SER A 229 -1.51 -14.38 2.55
C SER A 229 -2.14 -14.77 3.89
N ASP A 230 -3.33 -14.24 4.19
CA ASP A 230 -4.08 -14.49 5.43
C ASP A 230 -4.31 -16.00 5.63
N ASP A 231 -4.86 -16.68 4.64
CA ASP A 231 -5.10 -18.13 4.68
C ASP A 231 -3.82 -18.94 4.86
N LEU A 232 -2.69 -18.45 4.32
CA LEU A 232 -1.39 -19.12 4.45
C LEU A 232 -0.84 -18.95 5.86
N LEU A 233 -1.02 -17.78 6.47
CA LEU A 233 -0.65 -17.57 7.87
C LEU A 233 -1.39 -18.53 8.79
N LEU A 234 -2.73 -18.64 8.64
CA LEU A 234 -3.53 -19.54 9.47
C LEU A 234 -3.09 -21.01 9.32
N LYS A 235 -2.86 -21.47 8.09
CA LYS A 235 -2.35 -22.81 7.80
C LYS A 235 -0.94 -23.04 8.39
N LEU A 236 -0.09 -22.01 8.37
CA LEU A 236 1.24 -22.07 8.97
C LEU A 236 1.15 -22.22 10.48
N VAL A 237 0.29 -21.41 11.13
CA VAL A 237 0.06 -21.45 12.58
C VAL A 237 -0.48 -22.81 13.01
N GLU A 238 -1.47 -23.34 12.32
CA GLU A 238 -2.03 -24.67 12.59
C GLU A 238 -1.01 -25.79 12.47
N LYS A 239 -0.13 -25.72 11.45
CA LYS A 239 0.90 -26.75 11.24
C LYS A 239 2.04 -26.68 12.23
N LEU A 240 2.50 -25.48 12.55
CA LEU A 240 3.63 -25.29 13.47
C LEU A 240 3.22 -25.42 14.93
N GLN A 241 1.94 -25.16 15.25
CA GLN A 241 1.38 -25.18 16.61
C GLN A 241 2.16 -24.26 17.58
N ILE A 242 2.61 -23.12 17.08
CA ILE A 242 3.35 -22.11 17.87
C ILE A 242 2.52 -20.84 18.03
N PRO A 243 2.70 -20.08 19.11
CA PRO A 243 1.97 -18.85 19.33
C PRO A 243 2.17 -17.84 18.22
N VAL A 244 1.12 -17.07 17.91
CA VAL A 244 1.14 -15.97 16.96
C VAL A 244 0.66 -14.69 17.62
N ALA A 245 1.53 -13.70 17.70
CA ALA A 245 1.21 -12.34 18.07
C ALA A 245 0.99 -11.51 16.83
N VAL A 246 0.12 -10.48 16.91
CA VAL A 246 -0.23 -9.63 15.79
C VAL A 246 0.14 -8.18 16.07
N ALA A 247 0.46 -7.41 15.03
CA ALA A 247 0.64 -5.97 15.17
C ALA A 247 -0.69 -5.30 15.55
N TRP A 248 -0.63 -4.15 16.19
CA TRP A 248 -1.81 -3.43 16.70
C TRP A 248 -2.88 -3.15 15.62
N ASN A 249 -2.45 -2.96 14.37
CA ASN A 249 -3.30 -2.73 13.21
C ASN A 249 -3.56 -3.99 12.36
N SER A 250 -3.32 -5.15 12.92
CA SER A 250 -3.46 -6.47 12.27
C SER A 250 -4.25 -7.46 13.15
N GLY A 251 -5.04 -6.95 14.09
CA GLY A 251 -5.76 -7.76 15.08
C GLY A 251 -6.77 -8.74 14.49
N ASP A 252 -7.18 -8.51 13.26
CA ASP A 252 -8.13 -9.32 12.50
C ASP A 252 -7.49 -10.46 11.67
N LEU A 253 -6.15 -10.56 11.67
CA LEU A 253 -5.44 -11.66 10.97
C LEU A 253 -5.66 -13.03 11.63
N VAL A 254 -5.88 -13.05 12.93
CA VAL A 254 -6.07 -14.28 13.70
C VAL A 254 -7.24 -14.08 14.66
N ALA A 255 -8.21 -14.98 14.61
CA ALA A 255 -9.38 -14.90 15.47
C ALA A 255 -8.98 -15.00 16.95
N TYR A 256 -9.70 -14.28 17.82
CA TYR A 256 -9.42 -14.19 19.24
C TYR A 256 -9.51 -15.54 19.96
N ASP A 257 -10.37 -16.42 19.49
CA ASP A 257 -10.59 -17.78 20.02
C ASP A 257 -9.65 -18.84 19.42
N ASN A 258 -8.76 -18.44 18.50
CA ASN A 258 -7.73 -19.34 17.98
C ASN A 258 -6.77 -19.75 19.12
N PRO A 259 -6.54 -21.06 19.34
CA PRO A 259 -5.73 -21.55 20.48
C PRO A 259 -4.28 -21.06 20.46
N TYR A 260 -3.79 -20.62 19.31
CA TYR A 260 -2.43 -20.08 19.14
C TYR A 260 -2.37 -18.55 19.19
N TYR A 261 -3.50 -17.86 19.32
CA TYR A 261 -3.52 -16.41 19.39
C TYR A 261 -2.85 -15.89 20.66
N ALA A 262 -1.75 -15.19 20.52
CA ALA A 262 -0.97 -14.62 21.63
C ALA A 262 -1.23 -13.12 21.88
N GLY A 263 -2.22 -12.54 21.22
CA GLY A 263 -2.60 -11.14 21.37
C GLY A 263 -1.70 -10.16 20.61
N SER A 264 -1.82 -8.88 20.93
CA SER A 264 -1.02 -7.80 20.34
C SER A 264 -0.06 -7.23 21.40
N PRO A 265 1.25 -7.42 21.26
CA PRO A 265 2.23 -6.81 22.15
C PRO A 265 2.48 -5.36 21.70
N SER A 266 1.95 -4.42 22.41
CA SER A 266 2.16 -2.99 22.17
C SER A 266 1.81 -2.19 23.42
N ARG A 267 2.01 -0.89 23.37
CA ARG A 267 1.59 0.01 24.45
C ARG A 267 0.08 -0.09 24.73
N GLU A 268 -0.71 -0.31 23.69
CA GLU A 268 -2.17 -0.47 23.74
C GLU A 268 -2.59 -1.95 23.82
N GLY A 269 -1.63 -2.87 23.83
CA GLY A 269 -1.86 -4.32 23.84
C GLY A 269 -2.03 -4.91 25.21
N THR A 270 -2.12 -6.24 25.26
CA THR A 270 -2.27 -6.96 26.55
C THR A 270 -0.92 -7.21 27.22
N ARG A 271 -0.94 -7.21 28.54
CA ARG A 271 0.25 -7.53 29.35
C ARG A 271 0.77 -8.94 29.04
N GLY A 272 -0.13 -9.90 28.83
CA GLY A 272 0.24 -11.28 28.50
C GLY A 272 1.03 -11.39 27.21
N SER A 273 0.56 -10.73 26.13
CA SER A 273 1.26 -10.72 24.83
C SER A 273 2.64 -10.08 24.92
N SER A 274 2.79 -9.01 25.71
CA SER A 274 4.10 -8.40 25.95
C SER A 274 5.08 -9.36 26.66
N PHE A 275 4.60 -10.12 27.64
CA PHE A 275 5.43 -11.15 28.29
C PHE A 275 5.81 -12.30 27.35
N ILE A 276 4.90 -12.75 26.48
CA ILE A 276 5.20 -13.79 25.48
C ILE A 276 6.32 -13.34 24.57
N VAL A 277 6.25 -12.11 24.02
CA VAL A 277 7.30 -11.57 23.17
C VAL A 277 8.64 -11.42 23.90
N GLN A 278 8.62 -10.96 25.16
CA GLN A 278 9.85 -10.74 25.91
C GLN A 278 10.55 -12.06 26.33
N ASN A 279 9.80 -13.15 26.40
CA ASN A 279 10.32 -14.45 26.85
C ASN A 279 10.48 -15.47 25.71
N CYS A 280 10.18 -15.10 24.45
CA CYS A 280 10.48 -15.99 23.33
C CYS A 280 11.99 -16.11 23.10
N ASP A 281 12.44 -17.28 22.62
CA ASP A 281 13.82 -17.54 22.24
C ASP A 281 14.04 -17.47 20.72
N LEU A 282 12.93 -17.49 19.95
CA LEU A 282 12.90 -17.21 18.50
C LEU A 282 11.70 -16.34 18.18
N LEU A 283 11.93 -15.25 17.47
CA LEU A 283 10.91 -14.33 16.96
C LEU A 283 10.95 -14.32 15.43
N LEU A 284 9.92 -14.88 14.80
CA LEU A 284 9.72 -14.81 13.35
C LEU A 284 8.72 -13.70 13.04
N THR A 285 9.18 -12.60 12.44
CA THR A 285 8.30 -11.51 12.02
C THR A 285 7.95 -11.65 10.55
N LEU A 286 6.67 -11.56 10.23
CA LEU A 286 6.13 -11.70 8.88
C LEU A 286 5.37 -10.43 8.48
N GLY A 287 5.89 -9.68 7.51
CA GLY A 287 5.25 -8.48 6.98
C GLY A 287 4.98 -7.38 8.03
N SER A 288 5.88 -7.26 8.99
CA SER A 288 5.82 -6.24 10.04
C SER A 288 7.07 -5.40 10.05
N ARG A 289 6.94 -4.11 9.73
CA ARG A 289 8.06 -3.17 9.78
C ARG A 289 8.57 -2.86 11.19
N MET A 290 8.02 -3.50 12.21
CA MET A 290 8.43 -3.37 13.62
C MET A 290 8.61 -1.90 14.03
N ASN A 291 7.53 -1.15 14.01
CA ASN A 291 7.56 0.28 14.33
C ASN A 291 7.78 0.53 15.84
N ILE A 292 8.09 1.78 16.19
CA ILE A 292 8.37 2.18 17.60
C ILE A 292 7.17 1.89 18.53
N ARG A 293 5.93 1.95 18.03
CA ARG A 293 4.74 1.61 18.82
C ARG A 293 4.78 0.15 19.30
N THR A 294 5.33 -0.76 18.49
CA THR A 294 5.50 -2.18 18.83
C THR A 294 6.73 -2.42 19.69
N ILE A 295 7.90 -1.92 19.27
CA ILE A 295 9.18 -2.22 19.95
C ILE A 295 9.50 -1.29 21.12
N THR A 296 8.78 -0.19 21.24
CA THR A 296 8.97 0.91 22.19
C THR A 296 10.30 1.68 21.98
N TYR A 297 10.54 2.71 22.80
CA TYR A 297 11.79 3.48 22.72
C TYR A 297 13.00 2.71 23.24
N ASN A 298 12.78 1.74 24.16
CA ASN A 298 13.83 0.86 24.66
C ASN A 298 14.04 -0.36 23.75
N LYS A 299 14.42 -0.07 22.51
CA LYS A 299 14.56 -1.05 21.43
C LYS A 299 15.49 -2.23 21.75
N HIS A 300 16.50 -2.01 22.58
CA HIS A 300 17.49 -3.03 22.95
C HIS A 300 16.91 -4.12 23.82
N ASP A 301 15.87 -3.83 24.57
CA ASP A 301 15.21 -4.80 25.44
C ASP A 301 14.07 -5.55 24.74
N PHE A 302 13.68 -5.17 23.52
CA PHE A 302 12.61 -5.86 22.80
C PHE A 302 13.05 -7.26 22.37
N ALA A 303 12.42 -8.28 22.94
CA ALA A 303 12.74 -9.70 22.70
C ALA A 303 14.28 -9.94 22.72
N LYS A 304 14.97 -9.41 23.75
CA LYS A 304 16.44 -9.30 23.76
C LYS A 304 17.16 -10.64 23.70
N ASN A 305 16.53 -11.71 24.19
CA ASN A 305 17.08 -13.07 24.21
C ASN A 305 16.68 -13.89 22.97
N ALA A 306 15.81 -13.36 22.11
CA ALA A 306 15.31 -14.09 20.96
C ALA A 306 16.26 -14.00 19.77
N TYR A 307 16.42 -15.13 19.09
CA TYR A 307 16.91 -15.13 17.72
C TYR A 307 15.83 -14.53 16.81
N LYS A 308 16.14 -13.45 16.09
CA LYS A 308 15.16 -12.69 15.32
C LYS A 308 15.30 -12.97 13.83
N ILE A 309 14.21 -13.40 13.21
CA ILE A 309 14.07 -13.58 11.75
C ILE A 309 13.03 -12.57 11.26
N ILE A 310 13.41 -11.72 10.32
CA ILE A 310 12.55 -10.68 9.80
C ILE A 310 12.30 -10.92 8.32
N VAL A 311 11.02 -11.02 7.94
CA VAL A 311 10.58 -11.17 6.55
C VAL A 311 9.77 -9.94 6.18
N ASP A 312 10.30 -9.14 5.26
CA ASP A 312 9.66 -7.92 4.77
C ASP A 312 9.90 -7.78 3.27
N ILE A 313 9.01 -7.07 2.57
CA ILE A 313 9.15 -6.78 1.14
C ILE A 313 10.12 -5.63 0.89
N ASP A 314 10.33 -4.77 1.87
CA ASP A 314 11.14 -3.57 1.76
C ASP A 314 12.52 -3.80 2.37
N ALA A 315 13.54 -3.83 1.51
CA ALA A 315 14.92 -4.01 1.92
C ALA A 315 15.42 -2.89 2.86
N GLU A 316 14.87 -1.68 2.77
CA GLU A 316 15.24 -0.57 3.66
C GLU A 316 14.70 -0.79 5.09
N GLU A 317 13.53 -1.44 5.23
CA GLU A 317 13.02 -1.83 6.55
C GLU A 317 13.97 -2.83 7.24
N LEU A 318 14.62 -3.70 6.49
CA LEU A 318 15.58 -4.68 7.01
C LEU A 318 16.91 -4.06 7.47
N LYS A 319 17.26 -2.87 6.98
CA LYS A 319 18.48 -2.14 7.36
C LYS A 319 18.33 -1.33 8.66
N LYS A 320 17.13 -1.24 9.19
CA LYS A 320 16.88 -0.46 10.40
C LYS A 320 17.67 -0.96 11.61
N THR A 321 18.35 -0.04 12.31
CA THR A 321 19.03 -0.33 13.57
C THR A 321 18.10 -0.45 14.78
N THR A 322 16.80 -0.21 14.59
CA THR A 322 15.79 -0.30 15.66
C THR A 322 15.54 -1.73 16.13
N ILE A 323 15.89 -2.71 15.31
CA ILE A 323 15.87 -4.13 15.69
C ILE A 323 17.28 -4.64 15.44
N THR A 324 18.06 -4.81 16.50
CA THR A 324 19.38 -5.41 16.38
C THR A 324 19.19 -6.93 16.29
N PRO A 325 19.53 -7.58 15.18
CA PRO A 325 19.55 -9.04 15.13
C PRO A 325 20.61 -9.55 16.12
N CYS A 326 20.22 -10.32 17.10
CA CYS A 326 21.19 -11.10 17.88
C CYS A 326 21.44 -12.39 17.10
N GLY A 327 22.62 -12.49 16.45
CA GLY A 327 22.95 -13.60 15.56
C GLY A 327 22.58 -13.29 14.10
N THR A 328 23.59 -13.06 13.29
CA THR A 328 23.46 -12.65 11.90
C THR A 328 23.03 -13.80 11.01
N MET A 329 21.75 -13.91 10.73
CA MET A 329 21.33 -14.32 9.37
C MET A 329 21.30 -13.07 8.48
N PRO A 330 21.75 -13.15 7.24
CA PRO A 330 21.50 -12.08 6.28
C PRO A 330 19.98 -11.85 6.18
N PRO A 331 19.54 -10.64 5.87
CA PRO A 331 18.12 -10.32 5.78
C PRO A 331 17.42 -11.27 4.83
N VAL A 332 16.38 -11.94 5.32
CA VAL A 332 15.61 -12.92 4.54
C VAL A 332 14.50 -12.19 3.81
N PHE A 333 14.50 -12.31 2.51
CA PHE A 333 13.68 -11.52 1.57
C PHE A 333 12.40 -12.27 1.18
N THR A 334 11.38 -11.72 1.02
CA THR A 334 10.30 -11.09 0.30
C THR A 334 9.55 -11.96 -0.70
N TYR A 335 8.26 -11.71 -0.78
CA TYR A 335 7.24 -12.37 -1.58
C TYR A 335 6.90 -11.55 -2.84
N ARG A 336 6.70 -12.23 -3.98
CA ARG A 336 6.15 -11.65 -5.22
C ARG A 336 4.76 -12.24 -5.50
N PRO A 337 3.67 -11.45 -5.52
CA PRO A 337 2.43 -11.91 -6.10
C PRO A 337 2.58 -11.93 -7.63
N THR A 338 2.49 -13.09 -8.24
CA THR A 338 2.23 -13.19 -9.68
C THR A 338 0.74 -13.40 -9.88
N SER A 339 0.16 -12.72 -10.86
CA SER A 339 -1.27 -12.72 -11.21
C SER A 339 -1.85 -14.10 -11.54
N ARG A 340 -1.13 -15.20 -11.39
CA ARG A 340 -1.61 -16.56 -11.74
C ARG A 340 -1.26 -17.70 -10.80
N THR A 341 -0.45 -17.55 -9.78
CA THR A 341 -0.28 -18.57 -8.71
C THR A 341 0.79 -18.12 -7.74
N CYS A 342 0.42 -17.98 -6.52
CA CYS A 342 1.30 -17.71 -5.40
C CYS A 342 2.36 -18.83 -5.33
N ARG A 343 3.62 -18.56 -5.72
CA ARG A 343 4.74 -19.53 -5.54
C ARG A 343 4.92 -19.88 -4.05
N PHE A 344 4.57 -18.98 -3.15
CA PHE A 344 4.50 -19.24 -1.73
C PHE A 344 3.50 -20.36 -1.40
N ARG A 345 2.37 -20.42 -2.12
CA ARG A 345 1.40 -21.51 -2.06
C ARG A 345 2.02 -22.85 -2.49
N ARG A 346 2.85 -22.84 -3.51
CA ARG A 346 3.56 -24.04 -4.00
C ARG A 346 4.68 -24.47 -3.07
N MET A 347 5.44 -23.54 -2.54
CA MET A 347 6.58 -23.82 -1.67
C MET A 347 6.14 -24.44 -0.34
N TYR A 348 5.09 -23.91 0.31
CA TYR A 348 4.57 -24.50 1.54
C TYR A 348 3.79 -25.79 1.31
N ILE A 349 3.02 -25.93 0.24
CA ILE A 349 2.25 -27.15 -0.04
C ILE A 349 3.16 -28.31 -0.46
N ASN A 350 4.20 -28.08 -1.21
CA ASN A 350 5.12 -29.17 -1.63
C ASN A 350 6.05 -29.62 -0.49
N TYR A 351 6.43 -28.70 0.41
CA TYR A 351 7.33 -29.03 1.52
C TYR A 351 6.71 -29.94 2.57
N TRP A 352 5.41 -29.82 2.76
CA TRP A 352 4.68 -30.57 3.79
C TRP A 352 4.12 -31.91 3.32
N ARG A 353 4.42 -32.32 2.08
CA ARG A 353 4.10 -33.70 1.64
C ARG A 353 5.11 -34.73 2.12
N PHE A 354 6.20 -34.31 2.75
CA PHE A 354 7.27 -35.20 3.24
C PHE A 354 7.50 -35.14 4.77
N CYS A 355 6.62 -34.50 5.52
CA CYS A 355 6.63 -34.57 7.00
C CYS A 355 5.34 -35.12 7.52
#